data_9c2e14a389ca49cf4da601d24663a60d
#
_entry.id   9c2e14a389ca49cf4da601d24663a60d
#
_cell.length_a   1.000
_cell.length_b   1.000
_cell.length_c   1.000
_cell.angle_alpha   90.00
_cell.angle_beta   90.00
_cell.angle_gamma   90.00
#
_symmetry.space_group_name_H-M   'P 1'
#
loop_
_entity.id
_entity.type
_entity.pdbx_description
1 polymer ?
#
loop_
_entity_poly.entity_id
_entity_poly.type
_entity_poly.pdbx_seq_one_letter_code
_entity_poly.pdbx_strand_id
1 'polypeptide(L)'
;ELGYHGYNHQPLSLSNVDYGDVLPYDTWKNEAAMKKAVKELIHFGEDTFPSVSMSVYVPPSNVLSAEGREMLAKDFPEIRTIASNYFTGEFAYVQEFEVAKDGIVEQPRIISGAIIDDYMKMAALSELNMHFVNSHFIHPDDLLDEDRGAALGWEKMKSNLAEYMDWLVDSAPSLRQLTGSELSGAIQRYGAVTFTKTVTEQSIELKLKNFYDEDQ
;
A
#
# COMPACT_ATOMS: atom_id res chain seq x y z
N GLU A 1 11.30 8.19 -0.89
CA GLU A 1 10.00 8.75 -1.28
C GLU A 1 9.23 9.21 -0.05
N LEU A 2 8.42 10.25 -0.19
CA LEU A 2 7.46 10.71 0.82
C LEU A 2 6.04 10.47 0.31
N GLY A 3 5.10 10.26 1.24
CA GLY A 3 3.69 10.11 0.97
C GLY A 3 2.83 10.78 2.05
N TYR A 4 1.53 10.81 1.83
CA TYR A 4 0.57 11.38 2.77
C TYR A 4 0.00 10.31 3.70
N HIS A 5 -0.18 10.67 4.98
CA HIS A 5 -0.75 9.77 5.99
C HIS A 5 -1.89 10.43 6.78
N GLY A 6 -2.74 11.14 6.06
CA GLY A 6 -3.90 11.83 6.62
C GLY A 6 -3.58 13.12 7.37
N TYR A 7 -4.56 14.00 7.45
CA TYR A 7 -4.49 15.21 8.25
C TYR A 7 -4.76 14.85 9.71
N ASN A 8 -3.85 15.19 10.62
CA ASN A 8 -3.90 14.81 12.04
C ASN A 8 -4.11 13.29 12.28
N HIS A 9 -3.65 12.45 11.37
CA HIS A 9 -3.87 11.01 11.43
C HIS A 9 -5.35 10.61 11.49
N GLN A 10 -6.26 11.46 11.02
CA GLN A 10 -7.69 11.20 11.04
C GLN A 10 -8.13 10.47 9.77
N PRO A 11 -8.82 9.33 9.89
CA PRO A 11 -9.36 8.59 8.75
C PRO A 11 -10.33 9.40 7.92
N LEU A 12 -10.38 9.16 6.61
CA LEU A 12 -11.33 9.80 5.71
C LEU A 12 -12.67 9.04 5.76
N SER A 13 -13.48 9.36 6.77
CA SER A 13 -14.81 8.80 6.96
C SER A 13 -15.78 9.82 7.56
N LEU A 14 -17.01 9.81 7.07
CA LEU A 14 -18.13 10.64 7.59
C LEU A 14 -18.94 9.93 8.67
N SER A 15 -18.82 8.64 8.79
CA SER A 15 -19.48 7.82 9.80
C SER A 15 -18.45 7.17 10.71
N ASN A 16 -18.86 6.89 11.95
CA ASN A 16 -18.05 6.06 12.83
C ASN A 16 -17.86 4.70 12.16
N VAL A 17 -16.62 4.35 11.99
CA VAL A 17 -16.27 2.99 11.61
C VAL A 17 -16.24 2.22 12.92
N ASP A 18 -17.22 1.36 13.13
CA ASP A 18 -17.32 0.55 14.34
C ASP A 18 -16.28 -0.56 14.30
N TYR A 19 -15.09 -0.24 14.79
CA TYR A 19 -14.03 -1.20 15.06
C TYR A 19 -13.95 -1.54 16.54
N GLY A 20 -15.08 -1.46 17.23
CA GLY A 20 -15.17 -1.79 18.65
C GLY A 20 -14.12 -1.03 19.47
N ASP A 21 -14.44 0.14 19.96
CA ASP A 21 -13.63 0.96 20.89
C ASP A 21 -12.18 1.29 20.48
N VAL A 22 -11.75 0.93 19.28
CA VAL A 22 -10.34 0.99 18.89
C VAL A 22 -9.95 2.30 18.17
N LEU A 23 -10.92 3.05 17.63
CA LEU A 23 -10.61 4.30 16.95
C LEU A 23 -11.03 5.52 17.79
N PRO A 24 -10.07 6.25 18.37
CA PRO A 24 -10.33 7.45 19.17
C PRO A 24 -10.63 8.70 18.32
N TYR A 25 -10.90 8.53 17.01
CA TYR A 25 -11.04 9.66 16.10
C TYR A 25 -12.49 10.05 15.91
N ASP A 26 -12.76 11.35 16.02
CA ASP A 26 -14.04 11.90 15.60
C ASP A 26 -14.20 11.79 14.09
N THR A 27 -15.44 11.63 13.64
CA THR A 27 -15.77 11.69 12.21
C THR A 27 -15.67 13.12 11.67
N TRP A 28 -15.45 13.25 10.37
CA TRP A 28 -15.56 14.56 9.73
C TRP A 28 -17.01 15.04 9.74
N LYS A 29 -17.19 16.32 10.01
CA LYS A 29 -18.51 16.93 10.07
C LYS A 29 -19.31 16.78 8.77
N ASN A 30 -18.63 16.84 7.63
CA ASN A 30 -19.16 16.67 6.30
C ASN A 30 -18.02 16.51 5.28
N GLU A 31 -18.35 16.14 4.06
CA GLU A 31 -17.40 15.97 2.95
C GLU A 31 -16.56 17.24 2.68
N ALA A 32 -17.14 18.41 2.79
CA ALA A 32 -16.41 19.68 2.55
C ALA A 32 -15.31 19.89 3.58
N ALA A 33 -15.52 19.52 4.85
CA ALA A 33 -14.50 19.58 5.89
C ALA A 33 -13.39 18.56 5.64
N MET A 34 -13.76 17.34 5.28
CA MET A 34 -12.82 16.27 4.91
C MET A 34 -11.97 16.67 3.71
N LYS A 35 -12.59 17.19 2.63
CA LYS A 35 -11.89 17.69 1.45
C LYS A 35 -10.96 18.86 1.76
N LYS A 36 -11.37 19.78 2.65
CA LYS A 36 -10.51 20.87 3.09
C LYS A 36 -9.27 20.35 3.81
N ALA A 37 -9.42 19.36 4.67
CA ALA A 37 -8.31 18.78 5.40
C ALA A 37 -7.28 18.10 4.46
N VAL A 38 -7.73 17.38 3.44
CA VAL A 38 -6.82 16.81 2.42
C VAL A 38 -6.10 17.91 1.65
N LYS A 39 -6.78 19.00 1.28
CA LYS A 39 -6.14 20.15 0.62
C LYS A 39 -5.05 20.78 1.49
N GLU A 40 -5.32 20.97 2.76
CA GLU A 40 -4.33 21.52 3.71
C GLU A 40 -3.14 20.59 3.88
N LEU A 41 -3.39 19.28 3.92
CA LEU A 41 -2.32 18.27 3.98
C LEU A 41 -1.41 18.33 2.75
N ILE A 42 -1.99 18.40 1.56
CA ILE A 42 -1.24 18.49 0.30
C ILE A 42 -0.44 19.78 0.24
N HIS A 43 -1.08 20.91 0.55
CA HIS A 43 -0.43 22.21 0.56
C HIS A 43 0.72 22.27 1.58
N PHE A 44 0.55 21.71 2.78
CA PHE A 44 1.63 21.57 3.75
C PHE A 44 2.79 20.74 3.22
N GLY A 45 2.49 19.64 2.52
CA GLY A 45 3.50 18.81 1.88
C GLY A 45 4.30 19.55 0.81
N GLU A 46 3.62 20.29 -0.07
CA GLU A 46 4.22 21.09 -1.14
C GLU A 46 5.09 22.23 -0.57
N ASP A 47 4.62 22.92 0.46
CA ASP A 47 5.36 24.00 1.10
C ASP A 47 6.60 23.49 1.86
N THR A 48 6.47 22.36 2.52
CA THR A 48 7.56 21.78 3.33
C THR A 48 8.61 21.10 2.46
N PHE A 49 8.20 20.44 1.39
CA PHE A 49 9.04 19.64 0.50
C PHE A 49 8.85 20.02 -0.97
N PRO A 50 9.17 21.26 -1.38
CA PRO A 50 8.81 21.79 -2.70
C PRO A 50 9.44 21.05 -3.89
N SER A 51 10.45 20.24 -3.63
CA SER A 51 11.13 19.45 -4.66
C SER A 51 10.68 17.98 -4.72
N VAL A 52 9.70 17.61 -3.92
CA VAL A 52 9.22 16.22 -3.81
C VAL A 52 7.79 16.12 -4.32
N SER A 53 7.56 15.26 -5.30
CA SER A 53 6.21 14.90 -5.72
C SER A 53 5.72 13.74 -4.85
N MET A 54 4.59 13.93 -4.16
CA MET A 54 3.96 12.91 -3.33
C MET A 54 2.70 12.42 -4.01
N SER A 55 2.62 11.13 -4.30
CA SER A 55 1.47 10.53 -4.98
C SER A 55 0.87 9.34 -4.24
N VAL A 56 1.48 8.95 -3.14
CA VAL A 56 1.05 7.81 -2.33
C VAL A 56 0.29 8.32 -1.11
N TYR A 57 -0.90 7.79 -0.89
CA TYR A 57 -1.70 8.02 0.31
C TYR A 57 -1.79 6.73 1.13
N VAL A 58 -1.46 6.82 2.39
CA VAL A 58 -1.59 5.73 3.36
C VAL A 58 -2.74 6.07 4.31
N PRO A 59 -3.87 5.37 4.27
CA PRO A 59 -4.99 5.65 5.14
C PRO A 59 -4.63 5.47 6.63
N PRO A 60 -4.88 6.49 7.48
CA PRO A 60 -4.72 6.36 8.92
C PRO A 60 -5.53 5.18 9.47
N SER A 61 -4.90 4.41 10.36
CA SER A 61 -5.50 3.22 10.98
C SER A 61 -6.07 2.20 9.98
N ASN A 62 -5.58 2.19 8.74
CA ASN A 62 -6.12 1.38 7.63
C ASN A 62 -7.61 1.63 7.32
N VAL A 63 -8.13 2.80 7.66
CA VAL A 63 -9.53 3.16 7.45
C VAL A 63 -9.67 4.16 6.32
N LEU A 64 -10.44 3.78 5.31
CA LEU A 64 -10.84 4.64 4.20
C LEU A 64 -12.28 4.30 3.81
N SER A 65 -13.19 5.24 3.99
CA SER A 65 -14.58 5.03 3.58
C SER A 65 -14.74 5.10 2.06
N ALA A 66 -15.86 4.60 1.56
CA ALA A 66 -16.17 4.68 0.14
C ALA A 66 -16.23 6.14 -0.36
N GLU A 67 -16.86 7.02 0.41
CA GLU A 67 -16.93 8.45 0.12
C GLU A 67 -15.55 9.14 0.21
N GLY A 68 -14.71 8.74 1.16
CA GLY A 68 -13.33 9.23 1.27
C GLY A 68 -12.49 8.84 0.05
N ARG A 69 -12.62 7.58 -0.39
CA ARG A 69 -11.97 7.08 -1.59
C ARG A 69 -12.47 7.80 -2.86
N GLU A 70 -13.78 7.93 -3.04
CA GLU A 70 -14.36 8.64 -4.20
C GLU A 70 -13.88 10.09 -4.25
N MET A 71 -13.81 10.76 -3.11
CA MET A 71 -13.29 12.11 -3.00
C MET A 71 -11.80 12.17 -3.41
N LEU A 72 -10.95 11.25 -2.94
CA LEU A 72 -9.55 11.21 -3.36
C LEU A 72 -9.43 11.03 -4.87
N ALA A 73 -10.10 10.04 -5.44
CA ALA A 73 -10.02 9.76 -6.86
C ALA A 73 -10.50 10.91 -7.75
N LYS A 74 -11.55 11.62 -7.32
CA LYS A 74 -12.20 12.67 -8.11
C LYS A 74 -11.55 14.04 -7.96
N ASP A 75 -11.18 14.38 -6.75
CA ASP A 75 -10.82 15.77 -6.39
C ASP A 75 -9.32 15.99 -6.19
N PHE A 76 -8.51 14.90 -6.10
CA PHE A 76 -7.08 14.93 -5.81
C PHE A 76 -6.29 14.04 -6.78
N PRO A 77 -6.20 14.45 -8.06
CA PRO A 77 -5.56 13.65 -9.12
C PRO A 77 -4.05 13.43 -8.90
N GLU A 78 -3.43 14.21 -8.01
CA GLU A 78 -2.06 14.00 -7.55
C GLU A 78 -1.90 12.72 -6.73
N ILE A 79 -2.94 12.28 -6.01
CA ILE A 79 -2.94 11.01 -5.26
C ILE A 79 -3.31 9.89 -6.23
N ARG A 80 -2.31 9.10 -6.61
CA ARG A 80 -2.45 8.04 -7.62
C ARG A 80 -2.40 6.64 -7.03
N THR A 81 -1.96 6.53 -5.79
CA THR A 81 -1.73 5.25 -5.12
C THR A 81 -2.31 5.29 -3.73
N ILE A 82 -2.98 4.23 -3.34
CA ILE A 82 -3.40 4.00 -1.96
C ILE A 82 -2.67 2.76 -1.45
N ALA A 83 -1.84 2.97 -0.41
CA ALA A 83 -0.97 1.94 0.15
C ALA A 83 -1.50 1.49 1.52
N SER A 84 -2.48 0.61 1.54
CA SER A 84 -3.01 0.05 2.77
C SER A 84 -3.94 -1.13 2.52
N ASN A 85 -4.06 -2.01 3.51
CA ASN A 85 -5.27 -2.80 3.68
C ASN A 85 -6.29 -1.89 4.34
N TYR A 86 -7.31 -1.47 3.65
CA TYR A 86 -8.32 -0.58 4.22
C TYR A 86 -9.71 -1.18 4.12
N PHE A 87 -10.55 -0.76 5.05
CA PHE A 87 -11.92 -1.21 5.10
C PHE A 87 -12.80 -0.27 4.26
N THR A 88 -13.66 -0.85 3.42
CA THR A 88 -14.59 -0.11 2.58
C THR A 88 -16.05 -0.25 3.04
N GLY A 89 -16.28 -0.48 4.35
CA GLY A 89 -17.60 -0.48 4.96
C GLY A 89 -18.11 -1.86 5.41
N GLU A 90 -18.00 -2.93 4.63
CA GLU A 90 -18.51 -4.26 5.01
C GLU A 90 -17.38 -5.29 5.10
N PHE A 91 -16.36 -5.04 5.91
CA PHE A 91 -15.25 -5.96 6.18
C PHE A 91 -14.52 -6.50 4.93
N ALA A 92 -14.64 -5.81 3.80
CA ALA A 92 -13.89 -6.14 2.61
C ALA A 92 -12.51 -5.48 2.65
N TYR A 93 -11.46 -6.29 2.61
CA TYR A 93 -10.10 -5.81 2.46
C TYR A 93 -9.74 -5.67 0.99
N VAL A 94 -9.07 -4.59 0.64
CA VAL A 94 -8.31 -4.57 -0.61
C VAL A 94 -7.02 -5.34 -0.38
N GLN A 95 -6.81 -6.40 -1.15
CA GLN A 95 -5.64 -7.28 -1.05
C GLN A 95 -4.92 -7.47 -2.38
N GLU A 96 -5.44 -6.87 -3.45
CA GLU A 96 -4.89 -7.01 -4.79
C GLU A 96 -3.99 -5.82 -5.13
N PHE A 97 -2.86 -6.11 -5.76
CA PHE A 97 -2.00 -5.09 -6.38
C PHE A 97 -2.51 -4.84 -7.79
N GLU A 98 -3.36 -3.84 -7.94
CA GLU A 98 -4.05 -3.60 -9.20
C GLU A 98 -4.29 -2.12 -9.50
N VAL A 99 -4.67 -1.83 -10.73
CA VAL A 99 -5.26 -0.55 -11.10
C VAL A 99 -6.76 -0.66 -10.94
N ALA A 100 -7.31 0.03 -9.95
CA ALA A 100 -8.74 0.03 -9.69
C ALA A 100 -9.52 0.76 -10.81
N LYS A 101 -10.84 0.59 -10.84
CA LYS A 101 -11.71 1.17 -11.87
C LYS A 101 -11.69 2.70 -11.94
N ASP A 102 -11.37 3.35 -10.85
CA ASP A 102 -11.22 4.80 -10.74
C ASP A 102 -9.82 5.31 -11.14
N GLY A 103 -8.91 4.40 -11.51
CA GLY A 103 -7.56 4.71 -11.95
C GLY A 103 -6.52 4.78 -10.81
N ILE A 104 -6.94 4.67 -9.56
CA ILE A 104 -6.03 4.58 -8.41
C ILE A 104 -5.36 3.21 -8.41
N VAL A 105 -4.07 3.19 -8.12
CA VAL A 105 -3.30 1.96 -7.94
C VAL A 105 -3.41 1.51 -6.49
N GLU A 106 -3.80 0.27 -6.30
CA GLU A 106 -3.85 -0.37 -4.98
C GLU A 106 -2.52 -1.02 -4.66
N GLN A 107 -2.02 -0.73 -3.46
CA GLN A 107 -0.80 -1.34 -2.91
C GLN A 107 -1.05 -1.79 -1.47
N PRO A 108 -1.77 -2.88 -1.26
CA PRO A 108 -2.05 -3.36 0.08
C PRO A 108 -0.77 -3.71 0.83
N ARG A 109 -0.75 -3.41 2.14
CA ARG A 109 0.35 -3.70 3.04
C ARG A 109 -0.02 -4.93 3.86
N ILE A 110 0.40 -6.09 3.41
CA ILE A 110 -0.05 -7.37 3.98
C ILE A 110 0.87 -7.82 5.11
N ILE A 111 2.16 -7.48 5.02
CA ILE A 111 3.17 -7.89 5.98
C ILE A 111 3.62 -6.67 6.79
N SER A 112 3.74 -6.84 8.11
CA SER A 112 4.09 -5.71 8.99
C SER A 112 4.96 -6.12 10.17
N GLY A 113 5.69 -5.11 10.69
CA GLY A 113 6.44 -5.20 11.95
C GLY A 113 7.85 -5.80 11.80
N ALA A 114 8.55 -5.88 12.93
CA ALA A 114 9.94 -6.37 13.01
C ALA A 114 10.08 -7.64 13.87
N ILE A 115 8.96 -8.27 14.22
CA ILE A 115 8.95 -9.59 14.86
C ILE A 115 8.83 -10.64 13.76
N ILE A 116 9.96 -11.17 13.34
CA ILE A 116 10.05 -12.07 12.20
C ILE A 116 9.94 -13.51 12.67
N ASP A 117 8.87 -14.15 12.32
CA ASP A 117 8.62 -15.57 12.60
C ASP A 117 8.34 -16.37 11.31
N ASP A 118 8.08 -17.67 11.47
CA ASP A 118 7.79 -18.54 10.33
C ASP A 118 6.45 -18.17 9.63
N TYR A 119 5.50 -17.61 10.38
CA TYR A 119 4.24 -17.15 9.81
C TYR A 119 4.47 -15.94 8.88
N MET A 120 5.26 -14.96 9.30
CA MET A 120 5.62 -13.82 8.48
C MET A 120 6.37 -14.24 7.20
N LYS A 121 7.31 -15.19 7.33
CA LYS A 121 8.01 -15.74 6.15
C LYS A 121 7.08 -16.47 5.20
N MET A 122 6.15 -17.24 5.73
CA MET A 122 5.11 -17.89 4.92
C MET A 122 4.23 -16.87 4.20
N ALA A 123 3.80 -15.82 4.89
CA ALA A 123 3.02 -14.74 4.31
C ALA A 123 3.80 -14.02 3.18
N ALA A 124 5.08 -13.71 3.42
CA ALA A 124 5.95 -13.09 2.41
C ALA A 124 6.10 -13.93 1.15
N LEU A 125 6.32 -15.25 1.30
CA LEU A 125 6.40 -16.17 0.16
C LEU A 125 5.06 -16.30 -0.56
N SER A 126 3.95 -16.28 0.18
CA SER A 126 2.61 -16.31 -0.42
C SER A 126 2.37 -15.06 -1.28
N GLU A 127 2.70 -13.88 -0.77
CA GLU A 127 2.63 -12.62 -1.51
C GLU A 127 3.45 -12.68 -2.81
N LEU A 128 4.71 -13.08 -2.72
CA LEU A 128 5.59 -13.20 -3.88
C LEU A 128 5.06 -14.18 -4.92
N ASN A 129 4.44 -15.29 -4.50
CA ASN A 129 3.92 -16.31 -5.42
C ASN A 129 2.57 -15.92 -6.03
N MET A 130 1.75 -15.17 -5.31
CA MET A 130 0.40 -14.81 -5.77
C MET A 130 0.37 -13.48 -6.51
N HIS A 131 1.17 -12.51 -6.07
CA HIS A 131 1.14 -11.14 -6.56
C HIS A 131 2.45 -10.66 -7.18
N PHE A 132 3.55 -11.43 -7.08
CA PHE A 132 4.90 -11.04 -7.51
C PHE A 132 5.42 -9.77 -6.79
N VAL A 133 4.87 -9.45 -5.66
CA VAL A 133 5.19 -8.27 -4.84
C VAL A 133 5.41 -8.71 -3.40
N ASN A 134 6.29 -8.00 -2.70
CA ASN A 134 6.37 -8.04 -1.25
C ASN A 134 6.22 -6.61 -0.73
N SER A 135 5.13 -6.35 -0.03
CA SER A 135 4.86 -5.06 0.59
C SER A 135 4.89 -5.22 2.10
N HIS A 136 5.97 -4.73 2.70
CA HIS A 136 6.20 -4.80 4.14
C HIS A 136 6.20 -3.39 4.73
N PHE A 137 5.50 -3.18 5.82
CA PHE A 137 5.55 -1.90 6.51
C PHE A 137 5.97 -2.03 7.98
N ILE A 138 6.63 -1.01 8.46
CA ILE A 138 7.04 -0.86 9.85
C ILE A 138 6.65 0.54 10.32
N HIS A 139 6.38 0.67 11.61
CA HIS A 139 6.26 1.97 12.26
C HIS A 139 7.54 2.29 13.03
N PRO A 140 8.10 3.49 12.91
CA PRO A 140 9.28 3.87 13.70
C PRO A 140 9.05 3.81 15.21
N ASP A 141 7.81 3.97 15.66
CA ASP A 141 7.39 3.90 17.06
C ASP A 141 7.09 2.49 17.58
N ASP A 142 7.21 1.45 16.74
CA ASP A 142 7.15 0.03 17.19
C ASP A 142 8.16 -0.25 18.32
N LEU A 143 9.24 0.53 18.37
CA LEU A 143 10.25 0.47 19.42
C LEU A 143 9.69 0.88 20.81
N LEU A 144 8.64 1.66 20.83
CA LEU A 144 8.01 2.19 22.07
C LEU A 144 6.76 1.39 22.47
N ASP A 145 6.28 0.52 21.60
CA ASP A 145 5.06 -0.26 21.78
C ASP A 145 5.39 -1.64 22.36
N GLU A 146 4.83 -1.92 23.56
CA GLU A 146 5.10 -3.16 24.31
C GLU A 146 4.66 -4.43 23.53
N ASP A 147 3.61 -4.32 22.74
CA ASP A 147 3.08 -5.44 21.96
C ASP A 147 3.79 -5.63 20.61
N ARG A 148 4.56 -4.64 20.15
CA ARG A 148 5.15 -4.64 18.81
C ARG A 148 6.68 -4.71 18.76
N GLY A 149 7.38 -4.21 19.76
CA GLY A 149 8.84 -4.26 19.68
C GLY A 149 9.62 -3.70 20.85
N ALA A 150 8.99 -2.98 21.79
CA ALA A 150 9.68 -2.36 22.93
C ALA A 150 10.48 -3.38 23.76
N ALA A 151 9.95 -4.59 23.94
CA ALA A 151 10.61 -5.67 24.65
C ALA A 151 11.89 -6.20 23.97
N LEU A 152 12.00 -6.02 22.64
CA LEU A 152 13.18 -6.43 21.86
C LEU A 152 14.29 -5.39 21.90
N GLY A 153 13.92 -4.09 21.92
CA GLY A 153 14.83 -2.98 21.77
C GLY A 153 15.36 -2.82 20.35
N TRP A 154 15.96 -1.64 20.10
CA TRP A 154 16.39 -1.23 18.76
C TRP A 154 17.33 -2.21 18.05
N GLU A 155 18.38 -2.67 18.75
CA GLU A 155 19.40 -3.50 18.12
C GLU A 155 18.84 -4.86 17.67
N LYS A 156 17.94 -5.45 18.45
CA LYS A 156 17.33 -6.73 18.09
C LYS A 156 16.31 -6.56 16.96
N MET A 157 15.49 -5.51 16.99
CA MET A 157 14.55 -5.21 15.91
C MET A 157 15.28 -4.98 14.60
N LYS A 158 16.34 -4.17 14.63
CA LYS A 158 17.20 -3.90 13.47
C LYS A 158 17.83 -5.18 12.91
N SER A 159 18.38 -6.02 13.79
CA SER A 159 18.96 -7.31 13.39
C SER A 159 17.91 -8.23 12.74
N ASN A 160 16.75 -8.37 13.35
CA ASN A 160 15.65 -9.17 12.82
C ASN A 160 15.23 -8.70 11.42
N LEU A 161 15.08 -7.39 11.25
CA LEU A 161 14.70 -6.83 9.95
C LEU A 161 15.80 -7.07 8.89
N ALA A 162 17.07 -6.89 9.25
CA ALA A 162 18.18 -7.17 8.34
C ALA A 162 18.23 -8.66 7.93
N GLU A 163 18.14 -9.57 8.89
CA GLU A 163 18.08 -11.02 8.63
C GLU A 163 16.88 -11.41 7.75
N TYR A 164 15.74 -10.76 7.94
CA TYR A 164 14.57 -10.97 7.09
C TYR A 164 14.80 -10.46 5.66
N MET A 165 15.39 -9.29 5.50
CA MET A 165 15.69 -8.73 4.17
C MET A 165 16.69 -9.60 3.41
N ASP A 166 17.74 -10.11 4.08
CA ASP A 166 18.70 -11.04 3.49
C ASP A 166 18.01 -12.34 3.06
N TRP A 167 17.18 -12.91 3.93
CA TRP A 167 16.40 -14.10 3.61
C TRP A 167 15.44 -13.88 2.42
N LEU A 168 14.80 -12.72 2.33
CA LEU A 168 13.89 -12.39 1.25
C LEU A 168 14.63 -12.33 -0.10
N VAL A 169 15.78 -11.65 -0.14
CA VAL A 169 16.62 -11.56 -1.33
C VAL A 169 17.16 -12.93 -1.74
N ASP A 170 17.56 -13.75 -0.79
CA ASP A 170 18.02 -15.14 -1.05
C ASP A 170 16.87 -16.01 -1.61
N SER A 171 15.65 -15.80 -1.11
CA SER A 171 14.46 -16.54 -1.56
C SER A 171 13.95 -16.09 -2.93
N ALA A 172 14.15 -14.83 -3.27
CA ALA A 172 13.72 -14.20 -4.52
C ALA A 172 14.84 -13.32 -5.10
N PRO A 173 15.89 -13.93 -5.72
CA PRO A 173 17.08 -13.21 -6.17
C PRO A 173 16.83 -12.13 -7.25
N SER A 174 15.71 -12.23 -7.97
CA SER A 174 15.29 -11.24 -8.98
C SER A 174 14.42 -10.11 -8.41
N LEU A 175 14.20 -10.09 -7.11
CA LEU A 175 13.37 -9.08 -6.48
C LEU A 175 13.99 -7.69 -6.66
N ARG A 176 13.20 -6.75 -7.17
CA ARG A 176 13.60 -5.35 -7.31
C ARG A 176 13.13 -4.55 -6.09
N GLN A 177 13.99 -3.66 -5.63
CA GLN A 177 13.62 -2.71 -4.58
C GLN A 177 13.02 -1.47 -5.24
N LEU A 178 11.75 -1.19 -4.97
CA LEU A 178 11.00 -0.10 -5.57
C LEU A 178 10.41 0.80 -4.49
N THR A 179 10.31 2.09 -4.79
CA THR A 179 9.45 3.01 -4.03
C THR A 179 7.98 2.74 -4.36
N GLY A 180 7.06 3.31 -3.58
CA GLY A 180 5.63 3.14 -3.81
C GLY A 180 5.18 3.65 -5.20
N SER A 181 5.73 4.77 -5.67
CA SER A 181 5.41 5.30 -7.00
C SER A 181 6.02 4.47 -8.14
N GLU A 182 7.21 3.91 -7.96
CA GLU A 182 7.82 3.00 -8.94
C GLU A 182 7.04 1.68 -9.02
N LEU A 183 6.63 1.13 -7.88
CA LEU A 183 5.76 -0.04 -7.83
C LEU A 183 4.42 0.23 -8.51
N SER A 184 3.82 1.41 -8.32
CA SER A 184 2.61 1.82 -9.04
C SER A 184 2.81 1.77 -10.55
N GLY A 185 3.94 2.27 -11.04
CA GLY A 185 4.29 2.18 -12.46
C GLY A 185 4.40 0.73 -12.95
N ALA A 186 5.02 -0.14 -12.16
CA ALA A 186 5.11 -1.58 -12.48
C ALA A 186 3.73 -2.26 -12.52
N ILE A 187 2.87 -1.99 -11.53
CA ILE A 187 1.50 -2.51 -11.50
C ILE A 187 0.69 -2.05 -12.71
N GLN A 188 0.79 -0.77 -13.09
CA GLN A 188 0.11 -0.23 -14.27
C GLN A 188 0.58 -0.92 -15.56
N ARG A 189 1.88 -1.09 -15.73
CA ARG A 189 2.44 -1.80 -16.90
C ARG A 189 1.99 -3.25 -16.93
N TYR A 190 2.09 -3.95 -15.82
CA TYR A 190 1.63 -5.34 -15.70
C TYR A 190 0.13 -5.45 -16.03
N GLY A 191 -0.71 -4.60 -15.47
CA GLY A 191 -2.15 -4.58 -15.74
C GLY A 191 -2.52 -4.24 -17.19
N ALA A 192 -1.63 -3.55 -17.92
CA ALA A 192 -1.84 -3.24 -19.34
C ALA A 192 -1.47 -4.40 -20.28
N VAL A 193 -0.76 -5.43 -19.78
CA VAL A 193 -0.40 -6.61 -20.59
C VAL A 193 -1.65 -7.39 -20.95
N THR A 194 -1.80 -7.64 -22.23
CA THR A 194 -2.87 -8.52 -22.74
C THR A 194 -2.27 -9.71 -23.47
N PHE A 195 -2.91 -10.85 -23.39
CA PHE A 195 -2.50 -12.02 -24.12
C PHE A 195 -3.65 -12.65 -24.89
N THR A 196 -3.34 -13.24 -26.02
CA THR A 196 -4.25 -14.11 -26.76
C THR A 196 -3.62 -15.50 -26.90
N LYS A 197 -4.42 -16.53 -26.69
CA LYS A 197 -4.02 -17.92 -26.82
C LYS A 197 -4.79 -18.55 -27.96
N THR A 198 -4.08 -19.07 -28.97
CA THR A 198 -4.66 -19.88 -30.03
C THR A 198 -4.15 -21.31 -29.91
N VAL A 199 -5.03 -22.26 -29.84
CA VAL A 199 -4.72 -23.69 -29.74
C VAL A 199 -5.13 -24.39 -31.04
N THR A 200 -4.20 -25.12 -31.65
CA THR A 200 -4.45 -26.02 -32.79
C THR A 200 -4.12 -27.44 -32.36
N GLU A 201 -4.37 -28.42 -33.23
CA GLU A 201 -3.97 -29.82 -32.97
C GLU A 201 -2.44 -30.00 -32.84
N GLN A 202 -1.66 -29.06 -33.37
CA GLN A 202 -0.20 -29.18 -33.48
C GLN A 202 0.59 -28.12 -32.69
N SER A 203 -0.07 -27.07 -32.24
CA SER A 203 0.62 -25.92 -31.57
C SER A 203 -0.25 -25.14 -30.61
N ILE A 204 0.40 -24.48 -29.69
CA ILE A 204 -0.16 -23.42 -28.86
C ILE A 204 0.59 -22.14 -29.21
N GLU A 205 -0.10 -21.13 -29.70
CA GLU A 205 0.44 -19.82 -29.97
C GLU A 205 -0.03 -18.85 -28.88
N LEU A 206 0.92 -18.16 -28.22
CA LEU A 206 0.65 -17.10 -27.28
C LEU A 206 1.15 -15.77 -27.85
N LYS A 207 0.28 -14.78 -27.93
CA LYS A 207 0.64 -13.41 -28.34
C LYS A 207 0.45 -12.48 -27.15
N LEU A 208 1.53 -11.85 -26.72
CA LEU A 208 1.57 -10.82 -25.72
C LEU A 208 1.53 -9.44 -26.39
N LYS A 209 0.77 -8.50 -25.82
CA LYS A 209 0.77 -7.09 -26.19
C LYS A 209 1.02 -6.24 -24.97
N ASN A 210 1.64 -5.09 -25.17
CA ASN A 210 2.03 -4.15 -24.11
C ASN A 210 2.96 -4.78 -23.07
N PHE A 211 3.79 -5.71 -23.49
CA PHE A 211 4.83 -6.32 -22.67
C PHE A 211 6.13 -5.56 -22.86
N TYR A 212 6.78 -5.20 -21.77
CA TYR A 212 8.04 -4.47 -21.74
C TYR A 212 9.10 -5.31 -21.01
N ASP A 213 10.24 -5.55 -21.66
CA ASP A 213 11.34 -6.36 -21.10
C ASP A 213 11.95 -5.77 -19.83
N GLU A 214 11.81 -4.46 -19.64
CA GLU A 214 12.33 -3.75 -18.46
C GLU A 214 11.61 -4.12 -17.16
N ASP A 215 10.51 -4.85 -17.27
CA ASP A 215 9.65 -5.20 -16.14
C ASP A 215 9.80 -6.66 -15.68
N GLN A 216 10.84 -7.35 -16.13
CA GLN A 216 11.17 -8.72 -15.74
C GLN A 216 11.92 -8.80 -14.43
#